data_99bc665b701a09342bc2c1291839daf5
#
_entry.id   99bc665b701a09342bc2c1291839daf5
#
_cell.length_a   1.000
_cell.length_b   1.000
_cell.length_c   1.000
_cell.angle_alpha   90.00
_cell.angle_beta   90.00
_cell.angle_gamma   90.00
#
_symmetry.space_group_name_H-M   'P 1'
#
loop_
_entity.id
_entity.type
_entity.pdbx_description
1 polymer ?
#
loop_
_entity_poly.entity_id
_entity_poly.type
_entity_poly.pdbx_seq_one_letter_code
_entity_poly.pdbx_strand_id
1 'polypeptide(L)'
;MDNASKKGNKISIISVGWDPGMFSLNRLYAESILVQGSTYTFWGKGVSQGHSDAIRRIEGVKNAIQYTVPIEDAVEQVRSGSEPELTTRQKHLRECYVVPEEGADKAAIETAIKTMPNYFSDYDTTVTFITEEELKAHHSKMPHGGFVIRTGETGCEGNKHVIEYSLKLDSNP
;
A
#
# COMPACT_ATOMS: atom_id res chain seq x y z
N MET A 1 20.38 -11.11 -2.87
CA MET A 1 21.11 -9.85 -3.05
C MET A 1 22.55 -9.91 -2.51
N ASP A 2 22.78 -10.23 -1.24
CA ASP A 2 24.12 -10.26 -0.62
C ASP A 2 25.15 -11.07 -1.42
N ASN A 3 24.82 -12.31 -1.79
CA ASN A 3 25.71 -13.16 -2.60
C ASN A 3 26.06 -12.56 -3.97
N ALA A 4 25.10 -11.89 -4.61
CA ALA A 4 25.32 -11.25 -5.91
C ALA A 4 26.26 -10.03 -5.77
N SER A 5 26.07 -9.25 -4.72
CA SER A 5 26.93 -8.09 -4.42
C SER A 5 28.35 -8.53 -4.13
N LYS A 6 28.53 -9.53 -3.28
CA LYS A 6 29.86 -10.10 -2.97
C LYS A 6 30.55 -10.64 -4.23
N LYS A 7 29.83 -11.43 -5.03
CA LYS A 7 30.35 -12.00 -6.28
C LYS A 7 30.72 -10.91 -7.30
N GLY A 8 29.93 -9.84 -7.37
CA GLY A 8 30.14 -8.72 -8.30
C GLY A 8 31.11 -7.65 -7.76
N ASN A 9 31.60 -7.78 -6.53
CA ASN A 9 32.36 -6.74 -5.82
C ASN A 9 31.64 -5.37 -5.85
N LYS A 10 30.33 -5.39 -5.53
CA LYS A 10 29.45 -4.21 -5.53
C LYS A 10 28.81 -4.02 -4.16
N ILE A 11 28.41 -2.79 -3.88
CA ILE A 11 27.65 -2.43 -2.69
C ILE A 11 26.15 -2.52 -3.05
N SER A 12 25.37 -3.14 -2.17
CA SER A 12 23.90 -3.10 -2.21
C SER A 12 23.38 -2.39 -0.99
N ILE A 13 22.48 -1.44 -1.20
CA ILE A 13 21.76 -0.74 -0.14
C ILE A 13 20.30 -1.13 -0.24
N ILE A 14 19.69 -1.54 0.87
CA ILE A 14 18.29 -1.94 0.97
C ILE A 14 17.56 -1.08 2.00
N SER A 15 16.22 -1.15 2.03
CA SER A 15 15.39 -0.41 2.99
C SER A 15 15.51 1.11 2.88
N VAL A 16 15.73 1.62 1.67
CA VAL A 16 15.88 3.05 1.35
C VAL A 16 14.72 3.62 0.54
N GLY A 17 13.62 2.87 0.40
CA GLY A 17 12.38 3.33 -0.24
C GLY A 17 11.44 4.03 0.75
N TRP A 18 10.15 3.77 0.57
CA TRP A 18 9.09 4.34 1.42
C TRP A 18 8.88 3.50 2.68
N ASP A 19 8.60 2.21 2.52
CA ASP A 19 8.45 1.28 3.61
C ASP A 19 8.89 -0.13 3.20
N PRO A 20 10.03 -0.57 3.64
CA PRO A 20 10.92 0.08 4.60
C PRO A 20 11.72 1.25 4.00
N GLY A 21 11.90 2.30 4.80
CA GLY A 21 12.65 3.51 4.43
C GLY A 21 12.11 4.75 5.12
N MET A 22 11.64 5.74 4.36
CA MET A 22 11.19 7.02 4.89
C MET A 22 10.07 6.88 5.93
N PHE A 23 9.06 6.04 5.70
CA PHE A 23 7.99 5.85 6.67
C PHE A 23 8.46 5.17 7.95
N SER A 24 9.50 4.33 7.87
CA SER A 24 10.13 3.75 9.06
C SER A 24 10.76 4.84 9.93
N LEU A 25 11.43 5.81 9.31
CA LEU A 25 12.01 6.97 10.02
C LEU A 25 10.91 7.88 10.58
N ASN A 26 9.86 8.14 9.82
CA ASN A 26 8.73 8.95 10.27
C ASN A 26 8.04 8.35 11.50
N ARG A 27 7.87 7.02 11.53
CA ARG A 27 7.35 6.32 12.72
C ARG A 27 8.28 6.51 13.92
N LEU A 28 9.58 6.32 13.74
CA LEU A 28 10.56 6.49 14.80
C LEU A 28 10.54 7.91 15.36
N TYR A 29 10.52 8.94 14.51
CA TYR A 29 10.44 10.33 14.97
C TYR A 29 9.14 10.61 15.71
N ALA A 30 8.00 10.19 15.18
CA ALA A 30 6.72 10.39 15.82
C ALA A 30 6.64 9.71 17.20
N GLU A 31 7.15 8.49 17.32
CA GLU A 31 7.22 7.73 18.57
C GLU A 31 8.18 8.36 19.59
N SER A 32 9.27 8.98 19.12
CA SER A 32 10.19 9.69 20.01
C SER A 32 9.60 10.97 20.60
N ILE A 33 8.66 11.60 19.92
CA ILE A 33 7.97 12.83 20.36
C ILE A 33 6.76 12.48 21.25
N LEU A 34 5.90 11.56 20.79
CA LEU A 34 4.74 11.06 21.53
C LEU A 34 5.03 9.63 21.96
N VAL A 35 5.65 9.46 23.13
CA VAL A 35 6.07 8.15 23.65
C VAL A 35 4.88 7.23 23.89
N GLN A 36 3.80 7.78 24.50
CA GLN A 36 2.56 7.06 24.69
C GLN A 36 1.60 7.34 23.55
N GLY A 37 1.01 6.30 22.96
CA GLY A 37 0.09 6.44 21.85
C GLY A 37 0.20 5.32 20.82
N SER A 38 -0.53 5.47 19.73
CA SER A 38 -0.65 4.50 18.65
C SER A 38 -0.17 5.06 17.30
N THR A 39 0.54 4.24 16.54
CA THR A 39 1.03 4.61 15.20
C THR A 39 0.28 3.86 14.12
N TYR A 40 -0.20 4.60 13.14
CA TYR A 40 -0.94 4.07 11.99
C TYR A 40 -0.19 4.41 10.70
N THR A 41 -0.17 3.46 9.78
CA THR A 41 0.32 3.71 8.42
C THR A 41 -0.81 3.42 7.45
N PHE A 42 -1.14 4.42 6.62
CA PHE A 42 -2.08 4.30 5.52
C PHE A 42 -1.36 4.57 4.21
N TRP A 43 -1.55 3.67 3.26
CA TRP A 43 -1.10 3.89 1.90
C TRP A 43 -2.14 4.76 1.19
N GLY A 44 -1.70 5.83 0.53
CA GLY A 44 -2.56 6.64 -0.31
C GLY A 44 -2.99 5.88 -1.57
N LYS A 45 -3.88 6.47 -2.37
CA LYS A 45 -4.25 5.87 -3.65
C LYS A 45 -3.02 5.78 -4.56
N GLY A 46 -2.35 4.64 -4.49
CA GLY A 46 -1.07 4.42 -5.15
C GLY A 46 -0.92 3.01 -5.70
N VAL A 47 -0.10 2.92 -6.73
CA VAL A 47 0.22 1.64 -7.38
C VAL A 47 1.14 0.83 -6.49
N SER A 48 0.79 -0.43 -6.25
CA SER A 48 1.71 -1.40 -5.68
C SER A 48 2.30 -2.27 -6.78
N GLN A 49 3.59 -2.09 -7.04
CA GLN A 49 4.28 -2.85 -8.09
C GLN A 49 4.36 -4.34 -7.76
N GLY A 50 4.65 -4.69 -6.51
CA GLY A 50 4.74 -6.08 -6.08
C GLY A 50 3.40 -6.82 -6.20
N HIS A 51 2.28 -6.16 -5.83
CA HIS A 51 0.95 -6.73 -5.99
C HIS A 51 0.55 -6.83 -7.47
N SER A 52 0.85 -5.81 -8.27
CA SER A 52 0.62 -5.83 -9.71
C SER A 52 1.40 -6.96 -10.40
N ASP A 53 2.65 -7.18 -9.99
CA ASP A 53 3.48 -8.27 -10.49
C ASP A 53 2.92 -9.66 -10.09
N ALA A 54 2.41 -9.79 -8.88
CA ALA A 54 1.76 -11.03 -8.43
C ALA A 54 0.53 -11.38 -9.29
N ILE A 55 -0.29 -10.38 -9.65
CA ILE A 55 -1.44 -10.58 -10.55
C ILE A 55 -0.98 -10.98 -11.95
N ARG A 56 0.06 -10.33 -12.50
CA ARG A 56 0.58 -10.65 -13.84
C ARG A 56 1.15 -12.07 -13.98
N ARG A 57 1.40 -12.76 -12.87
CA ARG A 57 1.86 -14.15 -12.86
C ARG A 57 0.74 -15.18 -12.84
N ILE A 58 -0.52 -14.74 -12.74
CA ILE A 58 -1.68 -15.61 -12.81
C ILE A 58 -1.88 -16.04 -14.28
N GLU A 59 -2.11 -17.32 -14.51
CA GLU A 59 -2.39 -17.85 -15.83
C GLU A 59 -3.61 -17.14 -16.47
N GLY A 60 -3.50 -16.78 -17.74
CA GLY A 60 -4.52 -16.03 -18.47
C GLY A 60 -4.52 -14.53 -18.24
N VAL A 61 -3.57 -13.97 -17.48
CA VAL A 61 -3.38 -12.53 -17.30
C VAL A 61 -2.28 -12.02 -18.22
N LYS A 62 -2.63 -11.15 -19.15
CA LYS A 62 -1.70 -10.48 -20.05
C LYS A 62 -0.99 -9.31 -19.36
N ASN A 63 -1.74 -8.48 -18.63
CA ASN A 63 -1.22 -7.33 -17.91
C ASN A 63 -2.13 -6.98 -16.74
N ALA A 64 -1.60 -6.27 -15.74
CA ALA A 64 -2.40 -5.82 -14.60
C ALA A 64 -1.74 -4.68 -13.86
N ILE A 65 -2.57 -3.87 -13.22
CA ILE A 65 -2.16 -2.85 -12.26
C ILE A 65 -3.06 -2.92 -11.03
N GLN A 66 -2.49 -2.72 -9.86
CA GLN A 66 -3.21 -2.73 -8.59
C GLN A 66 -2.98 -1.42 -7.83
N TYR A 67 -4.06 -0.85 -7.32
CA TYR A 67 -4.04 0.31 -6.44
C TYR A 67 -4.43 -0.09 -5.02
N THR A 68 -3.65 0.39 -4.06
CA THR A 68 -4.05 0.39 -2.65
C THR A 68 -4.78 1.70 -2.38
N VAL A 69 -5.97 1.61 -1.80
CA VAL A 69 -6.83 2.76 -1.52
C VAL A 69 -7.14 2.79 -0.03
N PRO A 70 -6.78 3.86 0.69
CA PRO A 70 -7.12 3.97 2.11
C PRO A 70 -8.63 4.15 2.26
N ILE A 71 -9.18 3.61 3.36
CA ILE A 71 -10.57 3.86 3.75
C ILE A 71 -10.61 5.18 4.50
N GLU A 72 -11.25 6.18 3.89
CA GLU A 72 -11.25 7.56 4.38
C GLU A 72 -11.78 7.67 5.81
N ASP A 73 -12.86 6.99 6.14
CA ASP A 73 -13.43 6.98 7.49
C ASP A 73 -12.42 6.49 8.54
N ALA A 74 -11.59 5.50 8.21
CA ALA A 74 -10.55 5.02 9.11
C ALA A 74 -9.41 6.04 9.27
N VAL A 75 -9.04 6.72 8.18
CA VAL A 75 -8.04 7.79 8.22
C VAL A 75 -8.53 8.96 9.08
N GLU A 76 -9.76 9.43 8.85
CA GLU A 76 -10.34 10.55 9.61
C GLU A 76 -10.56 10.19 11.09
N GLN A 77 -10.93 8.95 11.38
CA GLN A 77 -11.03 8.47 12.76
C GLN A 77 -9.70 8.59 13.49
N VAL A 78 -8.59 8.20 12.86
CA VAL A 78 -7.26 8.35 13.45
C VAL A 78 -6.85 9.82 13.53
N ARG A 79 -7.12 10.63 12.51
CA ARG A 79 -6.85 12.08 12.50
C ARG A 79 -7.58 12.84 13.58
N SER A 80 -8.73 12.35 14.04
CA SER A 80 -9.45 12.93 15.18
C SER A 80 -8.76 12.74 16.53
N GLY A 81 -7.62 12.04 16.56
CA GLY A 81 -6.91 11.69 17.78
C GLY A 81 -7.45 10.44 18.48
N SER A 82 -8.30 9.68 17.80
CA SER A 82 -8.75 8.37 18.29
C SER A 82 -7.70 7.30 18.05
N GLU A 83 -7.73 6.26 18.87
CA GLU A 83 -6.81 5.12 18.79
C GLU A 83 -7.59 3.82 18.47
N PRO A 84 -8.23 3.70 17.29
CA PRO A 84 -9.02 2.53 16.95
C PRO A 84 -8.14 1.31 16.71
N GLU A 85 -8.61 0.14 17.09
CA GLU A 85 -8.06 -1.12 16.62
C GLU A 85 -8.58 -1.40 15.21
N LEU A 86 -7.71 -1.29 14.21
CA LEU A 86 -8.06 -1.45 12.80
C LEU A 86 -7.40 -2.69 12.21
N THR A 87 -8.20 -3.58 11.67
CA THR A 87 -7.71 -4.69 10.85
C THR A 87 -7.20 -4.18 9.49
N THR A 88 -6.45 -5.02 8.80
CA THR A 88 -5.97 -4.72 7.42
C THR A 88 -7.11 -4.33 6.50
N ARG A 89 -8.23 -5.05 6.54
CA ARG A 89 -9.46 -4.83 5.76
C ARG A 89 -10.13 -3.49 6.06
N GLN A 90 -10.08 -3.05 7.31
CA GLN A 90 -10.65 -1.78 7.73
C GLN A 90 -9.79 -0.58 7.36
N LYS A 91 -8.52 -0.79 7.03
CA LYS A 91 -7.61 0.28 6.64
C LYS A 91 -7.55 0.55 5.14
N HIS A 92 -7.65 -0.49 4.33
CA HIS A 92 -7.42 -0.38 2.90
C HIS A 92 -8.31 -1.29 2.06
N LEU A 93 -8.66 -0.79 0.88
CA LEU A 93 -9.23 -1.53 -0.23
C LEU A 93 -8.14 -1.86 -1.26
N ARG A 94 -8.41 -2.86 -2.10
CA ARG A 94 -7.59 -3.20 -3.28
C ARG A 94 -8.43 -3.03 -4.54
N GLU A 95 -7.96 -2.18 -5.46
CA GLU A 95 -8.55 -2.03 -6.79
C GLU A 95 -7.58 -2.64 -7.81
N CYS A 96 -8.02 -3.66 -8.52
CA CYS A 96 -7.23 -4.37 -9.53
C CYS A 96 -7.84 -4.15 -10.90
N TYR A 97 -7.04 -3.66 -11.84
CA TYR A 97 -7.39 -3.54 -13.24
C TYR A 97 -6.58 -4.57 -14.02
N VAL A 98 -7.26 -5.47 -14.70
CA VAL A 98 -6.66 -6.68 -15.27
C VAL A 98 -6.96 -6.76 -16.76
N VAL A 99 -5.96 -6.93 -17.58
CA VAL A 99 -6.08 -7.23 -19.00
C VAL A 99 -5.96 -8.76 -19.16
N PRO A 100 -7.04 -9.47 -19.47
CA PRO A 100 -6.98 -10.90 -19.67
C PRO A 100 -6.39 -11.25 -21.04
N GLU A 101 -5.83 -12.43 -21.17
CA GLU A 101 -5.53 -13.02 -22.47
C GLU A 101 -6.84 -13.38 -23.20
N GLU A 102 -6.75 -13.55 -24.53
CA GLU A 102 -7.90 -13.94 -25.34
C GLU A 102 -8.41 -15.33 -24.93
N GLY A 103 -9.71 -15.44 -24.64
CA GLY A 103 -10.33 -16.67 -24.19
C GLY A 103 -10.07 -17.07 -22.74
N ALA A 104 -9.38 -16.24 -21.95
CA ALA A 104 -9.10 -16.54 -20.54
C ALA A 104 -10.36 -16.58 -19.69
N ASP A 105 -10.38 -17.48 -18.71
CA ASP A 105 -11.46 -17.59 -17.71
C ASP A 105 -11.36 -16.44 -16.68
N LYS A 106 -12.11 -15.38 -16.92
CA LYS A 106 -12.15 -14.22 -16.02
C LYS A 106 -12.61 -14.56 -14.61
N ALA A 107 -13.50 -15.51 -14.43
CA ALA A 107 -13.99 -15.90 -13.10
C ALA A 107 -12.90 -16.64 -12.31
N ALA A 108 -12.13 -17.49 -12.97
CA ALA A 108 -10.98 -18.16 -12.37
C ALA A 108 -9.89 -17.14 -11.99
N ILE A 109 -9.59 -16.18 -12.86
CA ILE A 109 -8.62 -15.10 -12.57
C ILE A 109 -9.08 -14.28 -11.37
N GLU A 110 -10.33 -13.82 -11.33
CA GLU A 110 -10.87 -13.04 -10.22
C GLU A 110 -10.78 -13.81 -8.90
N THR A 111 -11.14 -15.09 -8.92
CA THR A 111 -11.05 -15.97 -7.76
C THR A 111 -9.60 -16.11 -7.29
N ALA A 112 -8.67 -16.34 -8.21
CA ALA A 112 -7.24 -16.48 -7.90
C ALA A 112 -6.66 -15.20 -7.27
N ILE A 113 -7.08 -14.02 -7.74
CA ILE A 113 -6.68 -12.75 -7.14
C ILE A 113 -7.24 -12.64 -5.72
N LYS A 114 -8.56 -12.72 -5.55
CA LYS A 114 -9.23 -12.46 -4.26
C LYS A 114 -8.81 -13.42 -3.16
N THR A 115 -8.41 -14.64 -3.51
CA THR A 115 -7.98 -15.66 -2.54
C THR A 115 -6.46 -15.76 -2.36
N MET A 116 -5.68 -14.93 -3.07
CA MET A 116 -4.21 -14.99 -3.00
C MET A 116 -3.71 -14.61 -1.59
N PRO A 117 -3.06 -15.54 -0.88
CA PRO A 117 -2.58 -15.30 0.47
C PRO A 117 -1.44 -14.27 0.47
N ASN A 118 -1.35 -13.49 1.55
CA ASN A 118 -0.37 -12.42 1.77
C ASN A 118 -0.50 -11.19 0.85
N TYR A 119 -1.36 -11.22 -0.16
CA TYR A 119 -1.57 -10.12 -1.11
C TYR A 119 -2.98 -9.55 -1.06
N PHE A 120 -4.01 -10.41 -1.17
CA PHE A 120 -5.38 -9.97 -1.39
C PHE A 120 -6.40 -10.58 -0.43
N SER A 121 -6.15 -11.78 0.11
CA SER A 121 -7.13 -12.52 0.93
C SER A 121 -7.62 -11.76 2.17
N ASP A 122 -6.77 -10.88 2.71
CA ASP A 122 -7.06 -10.10 3.91
C ASP A 122 -7.69 -8.72 3.60
N TYR A 123 -8.05 -8.47 2.34
CA TYR A 123 -8.59 -7.18 1.89
C TYR A 123 -9.91 -7.33 1.16
N ASP A 124 -10.72 -6.28 1.15
CA ASP A 124 -11.80 -6.14 0.18
C ASP A 124 -11.20 -5.73 -1.16
N THR A 125 -11.31 -6.65 -2.13
CA THR A 125 -10.66 -6.53 -3.42
C THR A 125 -11.68 -6.46 -4.54
N THR A 126 -11.60 -5.41 -5.36
CA THR A 126 -12.35 -5.27 -6.60
C THR A 126 -11.46 -5.61 -7.79
N VAL A 127 -11.99 -6.42 -8.70
CA VAL A 127 -11.30 -6.79 -9.95
C VAL A 127 -12.12 -6.29 -11.13
N THR A 128 -11.50 -5.43 -11.94
CA THR A 128 -12.11 -4.88 -13.16
C THR A 128 -11.30 -5.33 -14.36
N PHE A 129 -11.95 -6.02 -15.30
CA PHE A 129 -11.32 -6.43 -16.55
C PHE A 129 -11.42 -5.31 -17.57
N ILE A 130 -10.27 -4.92 -18.13
CA ILE A 130 -10.12 -3.82 -19.08
C ILE A 130 -9.28 -4.24 -20.28
N THR A 131 -9.23 -3.41 -21.30
CA THR A 131 -8.35 -3.61 -22.47
C THR A 131 -6.94 -3.07 -22.20
N GLU A 132 -5.99 -3.45 -23.04
CA GLU A 132 -4.61 -2.91 -22.99
C GLU A 132 -4.57 -1.40 -23.30
N GLU A 133 -5.46 -0.94 -24.18
CA GLU A 133 -5.62 0.48 -24.54
C GLU A 133 -6.14 1.28 -23.34
N GLU A 134 -7.15 0.80 -22.65
CA GLU A 134 -7.68 1.43 -21.43
C GLU A 134 -6.62 1.46 -20.32
N LEU A 135 -5.86 0.38 -20.15
CA LEU A 135 -4.78 0.34 -19.16
C LEU A 135 -3.72 1.39 -19.47
N LYS A 136 -3.31 1.53 -20.73
CA LYS A 136 -2.35 2.56 -21.16
C LYS A 136 -2.90 3.97 -21.04
N ALA A 137 -4.16 4.19 -21.38
CA ALA A 137 -4.78 5.51 -21.36
C ALA A 137 -5.01 6.04 -19.93
N HIS A 138 -5.41 5.18 -19.03
CA HIS A 138 -5.90 5.59 -17.69
C HIS A 138 -5.00 5.18 -16.53
N HIS A 139 -4.10 4.22 -16.73
CA HIS A 139 -3.30 3.62 -15.66
C HIS A 139 -1.79 3.62 -15.93
N SER A 140 -1.31 4.46 -16.86
CA SER A 140 0.12 4.58 -17.20
C SER A 140 0.95 5.32 -16.15
N LYS A 141 0.31 6.14 -15.32
CA LYS A 141 0.96 6.81 -14.20
C LYS A 141 1.15 5.85 -13.04
N MET A 142 2.15 6.09 -12.23
CA MET A 142 2.46 5.28 -11.05
C MET A 142 2.42 6.14 -9.78
N PRO A 143 1.23 6.64 -9.40
CA PRO A 143 1.11 7.46 -8.21
C PRO A 143 1.52 6.66 -6.96
N HIS A 144 2.21 7.35 -6.05
CA HIS A 144 2.62 6.81 -4.76
C HIS A 144 2.29 7.81 -3.66
N GLY A 145 2.05 7.29 -2.48
CA GLY A 145 1.82 8.14 -1.33
C GLY A 145 1.34 7.38 -0.12
N GLY A 146 1.04 8.13 0.92
CA GLY A 146 0.52 7.59 2.16
C GLY A 146 0.71 8.52 3.33
N PHE A 147 0.32 8.02 4.50
CA PHE A 147 0.35 8.74 5.75
C PHE A 147 0.96 7.87 6.84
N VAL A 148 1.82 8.45 7.65
CA VAL A 148 2.16 7.93 8.98
C VAL A 148 1.52 8.87 9.98
N ILE A 149 0.58 8.37 10.76
CA ILE A 149 -0.16 9.14 11.74
C ILE A 149 0.14 8.54 13.12
N ARG A 150 0.63 9.37 14.03
CA ARG A 150 0.81 9.04 15.44
C ARG A 150 -0.20 9.81 16.27
N THR A 151 -1.02 9.11 17.01
CA THR A 151 -1.90 9.69 18.01
C THR A 151 -1.37 9.39 19.39
N GLY A 152 -1.64 10.25 20.35
CA GLY A 152 -1.19 10.03 21.72
C GLY A 152 -1.56 11.15 22.67
N GLU A 153 -1.21 10.97 23.93
CA GLU A 153 -1.48 11.93 25.01
C GLU A 153 -0.18 12.32 25.70
N THR A 154 -0.11 13.54 26.22
CA THR A 154 1.00 14.01 27.04
C THR A 154 0.48 14.71 28.29
N GLY A 155 1.07 14.38 29.44
CA GLY A 155 1.00 15.09 30.71
C GLY A 155 -0.35 15.09 31.39
N CYS A 156 -1.36 15.76 30.85
CA CYS A 156 -2.66 15.94 31.48
C CYS A 156 -3.74 15.16 30.77
N GLU A 157 -4.70 14.63 31.52
CA GLU A 157 -5.88 13.97 30.96
C GLU A 157 -6.56 14.79 29.87
N GLY A 158 -6.85 14.16 28.74
CA GLY A 158 -7.60 14.76 27.63
C GLY A 158 -6.79 15.60 26.63
N ASN A 159 -5.47 15.73 26.83
CA ASN A 159 -4.60 16.39 25.86
C ASN A 159 -4.24 15.41 24.72
N LYS A 160 -5.07 15.38 23.71
CA LYS A 160 -4.84 14.55 22.51
C LYS A 160 -3.95 15.24 21.52
N HIS A 161 -2.97 14.53 21.02
CA HIS A 161 -2.04 15.00 20.01
C HIS A 161 -2.06 14.09 18.79
N VAL A 162 -1.88 14.71 17.63
CA VAL A 162 -1.73 13.99 16.36
C VAL A 162 -0.51 14.52 15.63
N ILE A 163 0.38 13.64 15.23
CA ILE A 163 1.50 13.94 14.35
C ILE A 163 1.24 13.20 13.04
N GLU A 164 1.23 13.90 11.92
CA GLU A 164 1.05 13.29 10.60
C GLU A 164 2.21 13.63 9.68
N TYR A 165 2.75 12.62 9.05
CA TYR A 165 3.66 12.74 7.92
C TYR A 165 2.95 12.21 6.69
N SER A 166 2.86 13.02 5.65
CA SER A 166 2.19 12.63 4.41
C SER A 166 3.10 12.76 3.20
N LEU A 167 2.86 11.90 2.23
CA LEU A 167 3.57 11.87 0.95
C LEU A 167 2.56 11.68 -0.17
N LYS A 168 2.69 12.50 -1.22
CA LYS A 168 1.91 12.36 -2.45
C LYS A 168 2.80 12.59 -3.65
N LEU A 169 2.91 11.60 -4.51
CA LEU A 169 3.70 11.63 -5.73
C LEU A 169 2.83 11.20 -6.92
N ASP A 170 3.02 11.83 -8.07
CA ASP A 170 2.31 11.47 -9.31
C ASP A 170 2.96 10.31 -10.05
N SER A 171 4.18 9.97 -9.70
CA SER A 171 4.93 8.85 -10.27
C SER A 171 5.75 8.15 -9.20
N ASN A 172 6.24 6.97 -9.52
CA ASN A 172 7.23 6.28 -8.68
C ASN A 172 8.61 6.85 -9.00
N PRO A 173 9.29 7.53 -8.04
CA PRO A 173 10.63 8.07 -8.23
C PRO A 173 11.69 6.98 -8.30
#